data_d07473cc995380c64cc03e66151e8dac
#
_entry.id   d07473cc995380c64cc03e66151e8dac
#
_cell.length_a   1.000
_cell.length_b   1.000
_cell.length_c   1.000
_cell.angle_alpha   90.00
_cell.angle_beta   90.00
_cell.angle_gamma   90.00
#
_symmetry.space_group_name_H-M   'P 1'
#
loop_
_entity.id
_entity.type
_entity.pdbx_description
1 polymer ?
#
loop_
_entity_poly.entity_id
_entity_poly.type
_entity_poly.pdbx_seq_one_letter_code
_entity_poly.pdbx_strand_id
1 'polypeptide(L)'
;NAQAATASARAAAAGAQVRADQSASVAAAAIADTAAARADQAAAEARTAALRAELAGYEQEKTALGVMLILRDLQFSSGSAVLGAGAQGRLAPLAAFLAKQPDAKIQIAGHTDSQGSDASNMDLSARRAQSVAAYLNTTGVSLSRINTMGMGESAPTSSNDTAAGRAINRRVEVTILD
;
A
#
# COMPACT_ATOMS: atom_id res chain seq x y z
N ASN A 1 31.72 -42.74 51.24
CA ASN A 1 31.82 -42.58 49.76
C ASN A 1 30.45 -42.77 49.04
N ALA A 2 29.55 -43.64 49.44
CA ALA A 2 28.28 -43.88 48.78
C ALA A 2 27.30 -42.67 48.93
N GLN A 3 27.29 -42.02 50.09
CA GLN A 3 26.43 -40.83 50.31
C GLN A 3 26.83 -39.60 49.46
N ALA A 4 28.14 -39.40 49.27
CA ALA A 4 28.64 -38.32 48.40
C ALA A 4 28.29 -38.58 46.93
N ALA A 5 28.35 -39.80 46.45
CA ALA A 5 28.00 -40.17 45.09
C ALA A 5 26.48 -39.98 44.81
N THR A 6 25.64 -40.34 45.79
CA THR A 6 24.20 -40.13 45.67
C THR A 6 23.79 -38.63 45.69
N ALA A 7 24.49 -37.83 46.51
CA ALA A 7 24.26 -36.37 46.52
C ALA A 7 24.67 -35.71 45.17
N SER A 8 25.82 -36.09 44.64
CA SER A 8 26.30 -35.62 43.34
C SER A 8 25.37 -36.03 42.18
N ALA A 9 24.87 -37.27 42.19
CA ALA A 9 23.89 -37.72 41.18
C ALA A 9 22.56 -36.96 41.26
N ARG A 10 22.09 -36.67 42.47
CA ARG A 10 20.86 -35.83 42.64
C ARG A 10 21.07 -34.41 42.18
N ALA A 11 22.21 -33.77 42.45
CA ALA A 11 22.52 -32.43 41.97
C ALA A 11 22.63 -32.39 40.44
N ALA A 12 23.23 -33.40 39.81
CA ALA A 12 23.31 -33.51 38.36
C ALA A 12 21.91 -33.69 37.73
N ALA A 13 21.04 -34.51 38.32
CA ALA A 13 19.67 -34.70 37.88
C ALA A 13 18.83 -33.42 38.01
N ALA A 14 18.97 -32.71 39.14
CA ALA A 14 18.30 -31.42 39.33
C ALA A 14 18.77 -30.36 38.31
N GLY A 15 20.09 -30.29 38.03
CA GLY A 15 20.64 -29.40 36.99
C GLY A 15 20.20 -29.76 35.56
N ALA A 16 20.01 -31.08 35.29
CA ALA A 16 19.45 -31.51 34.01
C ALA A 16 17.99 -31.13 33.87
N GLN A 17 17.18 -31.24 34.92
CA GLN A 17 15.78 -30.86 34.94
C GLN A 17 15.61 -29.34 34.68
N VAL A 18 16.39 -28.51 35.40
CA VAL A 18 16.35 -27.03 35.19
C VAL A 18 16.68 -26.67 33.74
N ARG A 19 17.70 -27.32 33.14
CA ARG A 19 18.02 -27.07 31.72
C ARG A 19 16.91 -27.53 30.78
N ALA A 20 16.26 -28.65 31.05
CA ALA A 20 15.12 -29.14 30.28
C ALA A 20 13.91 -28.17 30.34
N ASP A 21 13.58 -27.71 31.54
CA ASP A 21 12.51 -26.76 31.79
C ASP A 21 12.81 -25.42 31.10
N GLN A 22 14.05 -24.95 31.16
CA GLN A 22 14.48 -23.73 30.49
C GLN A 22 14.45 -23.86 28.97
N SER A 23 14.86 -24.99 28.41
CA SER A 23 14.76 -25.24 26.97
C SER A 23 13.29 -25.34 26.49
N ALA A 24 12.43 -25.97 27.29
CA ALA A 24 11.00 -26.04 27.01
C ALA A 24 10.34 -24.66 27.04
N SER A 25 10.70 -23.79 27.99
CA SER A 25 10.17 -22.44 28.07
C SER A 25 10.61 -21.56 26.88
N VAL A 26 11.87 -21.67 26.45
CA VAL A 26 12.37 -20.96 25.24
C VAL A 26 11.69 -21.48 23.99
N ALA A 27 11.48 -22.78 23.85
CA ALA A 27 10.75 -23.34 22.71
C ALA A 27 9.29 -22.90 22.70
N ALA A 28 8.62 -22.85 23.85
CA ALA A 28 7.25 -22.35 23.96
C ALA A 28 7.14 -20.87 23.59
N ALA A 29 8.10 -20.04 24.03
CA ALA A 29 8.15 -18.63 23.65
C ALA A 29 8.32 -18.45 22.12
N ALA A 30 9.25 -19.18 21.51
CA ALA A 30 9.45 -19.13 20.05
C ALA A 30 8.22 -19.60 19.25
N ILE A 31 7.48 -20.59 19.76
CA ILE A 31 6.20 -21.00 19.15
C ILE A 31 5.16 -19.89 19.27
N ALA A 32 5.07 -19.25 20.43
CA ALA A 32 4.13 -18.15 20.65
C ALA A 32 4.45 -16.95 19.75
N ASP A 33 5.72 -16.57 19.61
CA ASP A 33 6.17 -15.49 18.73
C ASP A 33 5.85 -15.78 17.26
N THR A 34 6.08 -17.03 16.81
CA THR A 34 5.74 -17.42 15.44
C THR A 34 4.22 -17.45 15.20
N ALA A 35 3.43 -17.83 16.20
CA ALA A 35 1.97 -17.79 16.12
C ALA A 35 1.45 -16.35 16.07
N ALA A 36 2.00 -15.45 16.87
CA ALA A 36 1.68 -14.03 16.84
C ALA A 36 2.00 -13.41 15.47
N ALA A 37 3.20 -13.63 14.94
CA ALA A 37 3.58 -13.13 13.62
C ALA A 37 2.66 -13.63 12.49
N ARG A 38 2.24 -14.90 12.54
CA ARG A 38 1.26 -15.45 11.57
C ARG A 38 -0.12 -14.82 11.72
N ALA A 39 -0.56 -14.53 12.94
CA ALA A 39 -1.83 -13.86 13.19
C ALA A 39 -1.82 -12.43 12.65
N ASP A 40 -0.73 -11.69 12.86
CA ASP A 40 -0.53 -10.34 12.34
C ASP A 40 -0.52 -10.33 10.80
N GLN A 41 0.18 -11.28 10.19
CA GLN A 41 0.19 -11.43 8.73
C GLN A 41 -1.22 -11.72 8.19
N ALA A 42 -1.95 -12.66 8.79
CA ALA A 42 -3.32 -12.99 8.38
C ALA A 42 -4.27 -11.80 8.54
N ALA A 43 -4.12 -11.00 9.60
CA ALA A 43 -4.90 -9.79 9.81
C ALA A 43 -4.60 -8.72 8.73
N ALA A 44 -3.33 -8.53 8.36
CA ALA A 44 -2.93 -7.63 7.29
C ALA A 44 -3.48 -8.07 5.92
N GLU A 45 -3.40 -9.38 5.62
CA GLU A 45 -3.96 -9.93 4.38
C GLU A 45 -5.49 -9.77 4.32
N ALA A 46 -6.20 -10.03 5.43
CA ALA A 46 -7.64 -9.83 5.52
C ALA A 46 -8.04 -8.35 5.33
N ARG A 47 -7.27 -7.43 5.92
CA ARG A 47 -7.47 -5.98 5.76
C ARG A 47 -7.30 -5.56 4.30
N THR A 48 -6.23 -6.02 3.65
CA THR A 48 -5.99 -5.77 2.22
C THR A 48 -7.09 -6.33 1.34
N ALA A 49 -7.59 -7.55 1.63
CA ALA A 49 -8.69 -8.16 0.89
C ALA A 49 -10.01 -7.37 1.05
N ALA A 50 -10.32 -6.92 2.26
CA ALA A 50 -11.50 -6.09 2.52
C ALA A 50 -11.41 -4.74 1.79
N LEU A 51 -10.25 -4.09 1.81
CA LEU A 51 -9.97 -2.87 1.07
C LEU A 51 -10.21 -3.04 -0.43
N ARG A 52 -9.66 -4.11 -1.01
CA ARG A 52 -9.84 -4.42 -2.44
C ARG A 52 -11.30 -4.71 -2.80
N ALA A 53 -12.05 -5.35 -1.93
CA ALA A 53 -13.48 -5.61 -2.14
C ALA A 53 -14.31 -4.31 -2.14
N GLU A 54 -14.03 -3.39 -1.22
CA GLU A 54 -14.73 -2.10 -1.14
C GLU A 54 -14.43 -1.21 -2.36
N LEU A 55 -13.24 -1.34 -2.94
CA LEU A 55 -12.79 -0.59 -4.11
C LEU A 55 -12.89 -1.39 -5.43
N ALA A 56 -13.73 -2.44 -5.48
CA ALA A 56 -13.84 -3.32 -6.66
C ALA A 56 -14.26 -2.62 -7.97
N GLY A 57 -14.78 -1.38 -7.90
CA GLY A 57 -15.08 -0.54 -9.07
C GLY A 57 -13.86 0.07 -9.78
N TYR A 58 -12.66 -0.09 -9.21
CA TYR A 58 -11.40 0.39 -9.78
C TYR A 58 -10.54 -0.76 -10.27
N GLU A 59 -9.70 -0.50 -11.27
CA GLU A 59 -8.59 -1.38 -11.60
C GLU A 59 -7.56 -1.33 -10.48
N GLN A 60 -7.20 -2.48 -9.90
CA GLN A 60 -6.40 -2.56 -8.68
C GLN A 60 -5.17 -3.43 -8.87
N GLU A 61 -4.07 -3.02 -8.27
CA GLU A 61 -2.85 -3.79 -8.17
C GLU A 61 -2.35 -3.83 -6.72
N LYS A 62 -1.96 -5.01 -6.23
CA LYS A 62 -1.28 -5.13 -4.94
C LYS A 62 0.20 -4.82 -5.14
N THR A 63 0.71 -3.83 -4.43
CA THR A 63 2.12 -3.45 -4.42
C THR A 63 2.76 -3.76 -3.08
N ALA A 64 4.08 -3.58 -2.98
CA ALA A 64 4.81 -3.68 -1.71
C ALA A 64 4.43 -2.56 -0.72
N LEU A 65 3.80 -1.49 -1.18
CA LEU A 65 3.42 -0.32 -0.38
C LEU A 65 1.95 -0.34 0.05
N GLY A 66 1.14 -1.23 -0.52
CA GLY A 66 -0.29 -1.31 -0.27
C GLY A 66 -1.11 -1.58 -1.53
N VAL A 67 -2.34 -1.09 -1.58
CA VAL A 67 -3.24 -1.28 -2.74
C VAL A 67 -3.19 -0.05 -3.65
N MET A 68 -2.75 -0.26 -4.89
CA MET A 68 -2.73 0.76 -5.93
C MET A 68 -4.00 0.68 -6.78
N LEU A 69 -4.66 1.82 -6.95
CA LEU A 69 -5.81 2.02 -7.83
C LEU A 69 -5.35 2.73 -9.10
N ILE A 70 -5.69 2.18 -10.26
CA ILE A 70 -5.32 2.74 -11.54
C ILE A 70 -6.53 3.46 -12.15
N LEU A 71 -6.42 4.77 -12.27
CA LEU A 71 -7.47 5.66 -12.76
C LEU A 71 -7.11 6.09 -14.20
N ARG A 72 -7.47 5.25 -15.20
CA ARG A 72 -7.11 5.50 -16.61
C ARG A 72 -7.97 6.58 -17.26
N ASP A 73 -9.21 6.75 -16.86
CA ASP A 73 -10.19 7.62 -17.53
C ASP A 73 -10.56 8.86 -16.71
N LEU A 74 -9.61 9.46 -16.01
CA LEU A 74 -9.82 10.78 -15.42
C LEU A 74 -9.81 11.88 -16.49
N GLN A 75 -10.42 11.65 -17.64
CA GLN A 75 -10.64 12.52 -18.80
C GLN A 75 -10.16 13.99 -18.62
N PHE A 76 -8.87 14.14 -18.37
CA PHE A 76 -8.25 15.45 -18.48
C PHE A 76 -8.26 15.87 -19.94
N SER A 77 -8.70 17.08 -20.24
CA SER A 77 -8.52 17.65 -21.58
C SER A 77 -7.02 17.64 -21.94
N SER A 78 -6.71 17.58 -23.24
CA SER A 78 -5.32 17.58 -23.71
C SER A 78 -4.54 18.76 -23.12
N GLY A 79 -3.37 18.50 -22.55
CA GLY A 79 -2.54 19.51 -21.88
C GLY A 79 -3.12 20.09 -20.58
N SER A 80 -4.29 19.62 -20.12
CA SER A 80 -4.97 20.13 -18.93
C SER A 80 -4.79 19.22 -17.71
N ALA A 81 -4.85 19.85 -16.54
CA ALA A 81 -4.94 19.17 -15.24
C ALA A 81 -6.29 19.43 -14.54
N VAL A 82 -7.26 20.05 -15.21
CA VAL A 82 -8.58 20.36 -14.65
C VAL A 82 -9.44 19.09 -14.65
N LEU A 83 -9.96 18.72 -13.48
CA LEU A 83 -10.91 17.62 -13.32
C LEU A 83 -12.32 18.04 -13.74
N GLY A 84 -12.82 17.46 -14.83
CA GLY A 84 -14.21 17.60 -15.23
C GLY A 84 -15.18 16.86 -14.30
N ALA A 85 -16.47 17.14 -14.44
CA ALA A 85 -17.52 16.50 -13.61
C ALA A 85 -17.51 14.96 -13.69
N GLY A 86 -17.22 14.39 -14.86
CA GLY A 86 -17.08 12.94 -15.03
C GLY A 86 -15.93 12.37 -14.21
N ALA A 87 -14.76 13.04 -14.17
CA ALA A 87 -13.62 12.64 -13.35
C ALA A 87 -13.94 12.71 -11.86
N GLN A 88 -14.62 13.77 -11.43
CA GLN A 88 -15.07 13.92 -10.03
C GLN A 88 -16.03 12.80 -9.62
N GLY A 89 -16.98 12.44 -10.49
CA GLY A 89 -17.89 11.31 -10.25
C GLY A 89 -17.16 9.97 -10.08
N ARG A 90 -16.08 9.77 -10.82
CA ARG A 90 -15.22 8.55 -10.68
C ARG A 90 -14.38 8.57 -9.40
N LEU A 91 -14.01 9.72 -8.87
CA LEU A 91 -13.27 9.86 -7.64
C LEU A 91 -14.17 9.81 -6.38
N ALA A 92 -15.47 10.03 -6.52
CA ALA A 92 -16.40 10.11 -5.39
C ALA A 92 -16.44 8.82 -4.52
N PRO A 93 -16.46 7.59 -5.09
CA PRO A 93 -16.40 6.37 -4.27
C PRO A 93 -15.09 6.26 -3.48
N LEU A 94 -13.95 6.62 -4.09
CA LEU A 94 -12.66 6.65 -3.41
C LEU A 94 -12.66 7.68 -2.26
N ALA A 95 -13.20 8.86 -2.50
CA ALA A 95 -13.34 9.90 -1.48
C ALA A 95 -14.19 9.43 -0.30
N ALA A 96 -15.35 8.78 -0.58
CA ALA A 96 -16.23 8.22 0.45
C ALA A 96 -15.54 7.11 1.25
N PHE A 97 -14.75 6.26 0.59
CA PHE A 97 -13.94 5.25 1.24
C PHE A 97 -12.90 5.88 2.19
N LEU A 98 -12.10 6.85 1.70
CA LEU A 98 -11.05 7.51 2.47
C LEU A 98 -11.58 8.33 3.66
N ALA A 99 -12.82 8.81 3.58
CA ALA A 99 -13.50 9.47 4.69
C ALA A 99 -13.77 8.51 5.85
N LYS A 100 -13.99 7.21 5.58
CA LYS A 100 -14.19 6.17 6.60
C LYS A 100 -12.87 5.63 7.16
N GLN A 101 -11.73 5.95 6.55
CA GLN A 101 -10.40 5.47 6.90
C GLN A 101 -9.49 6.67 7.28
N PRO A 102 -9.68 7.30 8.45
CA PRO A 102 -9.02 8.57 8.79
C PRO A 102 -7.50 8.46 8.89
N ASP A 103 -6.97 7.28 9.17
CA ASP A 103 -5.53 7.04 9.36
C ASP A 103 -4.82 6.61 8.05
N ALA A 104 -5.57 6.24 7.00
CA ALA A 104 -4.99 5.79 5.74
C ALA A 104 -4.20 6.93 5.08
N LYS A 105 -2.94 6.66 4.76
CA LYS A 105 -2.09 7.55 3.96
C LYS A 105 -2.18 7.18 2.49
N ILE A 106 -2.05 8.17 1.62
CA ILE A 106 -2.20 7.99 0.18
C ILE A 106 -1.04 8.62 -0.57
N GLN A 107 -0.59 7.92 -1.60
CA GLN A 107 0.33 8.46 -2.59
C GLN A 107 -0.40 8.55 -3.93
N ILE A 108 -0.32 9.70 -4.60
CA ILE A 108 -0.94 9.95 -5.90
C ILE A 108 0.17 10.22 -6.90
N ALA A 109 0.29 9.39 -7.92
CA ALA A 109 1.24 9.52 -9.01
C ALA A 109 0.52 9.84 -10.32
N GLY A 110 0.88 10.95 -10.96
CA GLY A 110 0.37 11.28 -12.29
C GLY A 110 1.31 10.80 -13.37
N HIS A 111 0.77 10.35 -14.51
CA HIS A 111 1.51 9.89 -15.67
C HIS A 111 1.02 10.55 -16.96
N THR A 112 1.91 10.67 -17.94
CA THR A 112 1.60 11.11 -19.30
C THR A 112 1.93 10.03 -20.31
N ASP A 113 1.53 10.24 -21.54
CA ASP A 113 2.14 9.59 -22.69
C ASP A 113 3.44 10.33 -23.10
N SER A 114 4.10 9.86 -24.16
CA SER A 114 5.36 10.44 -24.66
C SER A 114 5.18 11.63 -25.60
N GLN A 115 4.00 12.26 -25.62
CA GLN A 115 3.80 13.46 -26.43
C GLN A 115 4.22 14.72 -25.68
N GLY A 116 5.18 15.44 -26.22
CA GLY A 116 5.75 16.66 -25.61
C GLY A 116 7.18 16.48 -25.15
N SER A 117 7.69 17.41 -24.35
CA SER A 117 9.00 17.28 -23.72
C SER A 117 8.88 16.66 -22.33
N ASP A 118 9.94 15.95 -21.90
CA ASP A 118 10.03 15.34 -20.56
C ASP A 118 9.67 16.34 -19.44
N ALA A 119 10.22 17.57 -19.53
CA ALA A 119 9.96 18.62 -18.55
C ALA A 119 8.48 19.03 -18.51
N SER A 120 7.83 19.16 -19.68
CA SER A 120 6.41 19.48 -19.78
C SER A 120 5.54 18.32 -19.26
N ASN A 121 5.91 17.09 -19.58
CA ASN A 121 5.20 15.88 -19.11
C ASN A 121 5.34 15.69 -17.61
N MET A 122 6.53 15.96 -17.05
CA MET A 122 6.77 15.95 -15.60
C MET A 122 5.89 16.97 -14.88
N ASP A 123 5.86 18.23 -15.34
CA ASP A 123 5.02 19.27 -14.76
C ASP A 123 3.51 18.96 -14.90
N LEU A 124 3.07 18.53 -16.08
CA LEU A 124 1.66 18.17 -16.32
C LEU A 124 1.19 17.02 -15.42
N SER A 125 2.01 16.00 -15.29
CA SER A 125 1.70 14.84 -14.43
C SER A 125 1.61 15.21 -12.96
N ALA A 126 2.52 16.08 -12.49
CA ALA A 126 2.48 16.61 -11.12
C ALA A 126 1.22 17.44 -10.87
N ARG A 127 0.84 18.33 -11.79
CA ARG A 127 -0.41 19.12 -11.68
C ARG A 127 -1.65 18.22 -11.68
N ARG A 128 -1.68 17.14 -12.45
CA ARG A 128 -2.80 16.18 -12.45
C ARG A 128 -2.93 15.47 -11.11
N ALA A 129 -1.82 15.02 -10.53
CA ALA A 129 -1.81 14.43 -9.19
C ALA A 129 -2.31 15.42 -8.12
N GLN A 130 -1.86 16.68 -8.19
CA GLN A 130 -2.32 17.75 -7.30
C GLN A 130 -3.82 18.05 -7.45
N SER A 131 -4.36 18.02 -8.66
CA SER A 131 -5.80 18.23 -8.89
C SER A 131 -6.64 17.13 -8.24
N VAL A 132 -6.19 15.88 -8.31
CA VAL A 132 -6.85 14.76 -7.60
C VAL A 132 -6.77 14.96 -6.09
N ALA A 133 -5.61 15.34 -5.55
CA ALA A 133 -5.44 15.64 -4.14
C ALA A 133 -6.35 16.80 -3.67
N ALA A 134 -6.43 17.86 -4.46
CA ALA A 134 -7.30 19.00 -4.18
C ALA A 134 -8.78 18.57 -4.13
N TYR A 135 -9.23 17.75 -5.08
CA TYR A 135 -10.59 17.21 -5.07
C TYR A 135 -10.84 16.37 -3.81
N LEU A 136 -9.96 15.43 -3.48
CA LEU A 136 -10.09 14.62 -2.27
C LEU A 136 -10.13 15.49 -1.01
N ASN A 137 -9.37 16.58 -0.99
CA ASN A 137 -9.40 17.53 0.13
C ASN A 137 -10.76 18.24 0.27
N THR A 138 -11.40 18.63 -0.83
CA THR A 138 -12.76 19.23 -0.79
C THR A 138 -13.81 18.24 -0.25
N THR A 139 -13.55 16.95 -0.29
CA THR A 139 -14.42 15.88 0.22
C THR A 139 -14.07 15.44 1.66
N GLY A 140 -13.14 16.14 2.32
CA GLY A 140 -12.79 15.91 3.73
C GLY A 140 -11.52 15.09 3.96
N VAL A 141 -10.78 14.69 2.93
CA VAL A 141 -9.50 13.99 3.08
C VAL A 141 -8.40 15.03 3.34
N SER A 142 -7.75 14.96 4.51
CA SER A 142 -6.68 15.91 4.86
C SER A 142 -5.48 15.82 3.91
N LEU A 143 -4.95 16.97 3.44
CA LEU A 143 -3.74 17.03 2.63
C LEU A 143 -2.51 16.47 3.33
N SER A 144 -2.46 16.47 4.68
CA SER A 144 -1.37 15.87 5.44
C SER A 144 -1.25 14.35 5.26
N ARG A 145 -2.29 13.71 4.73
CA ARG A 145 -2.36 12.28 4.42
C ARG A 145 -2.01 11.98 2.96
N ILE A 146 -1.88 13.01 2.12
CA ILE A 146 -1.74 12.87 0.68
C ILE A 146 -0.34 13.29 0.26
N ASN A 147 0.41 12.36 -0.35
CA ASN A 147 1.63 12.67 -1.07
C ASN A 147 1.35 12.68 -2.57
N THR A 148 1.83 13.68 -3.31
CA THR A 148 1.64 13.78 -4.76
C THR A 148 2.96 13.79 -5.49
N MET A 149 3.05 13.10 -6.63
CA MET A 149 4.22 13.11 -7.49
C MET A 149 3.84 13.11 -8.97
N GLY A 150 4.66 13.76 -9.78
CA GLY A 150 4.63 13.61 -11.23
C GLY A 150 5.64 12.55 -11.66
N MET A 151 5.24 11.68 -12.55
CA MET A 151 6.08 10.64 -13.15
C MET A 151 6.39 10.93 -14.63
N GLY A 152 5.72 11.94 -15.21
CA GLY A 152 5.85 12.22 -16.64
C GLY A 152 5.56 10.98 -17.47
N GLU A 153 6.39 10.76 -18.47
CA GLU A 153 6.33 9.60 -19.37
C GLU A 153 7.27 8.44 -18.97
N SER A 154 7.99 8.56 -17.84
CA SER A 154 9.09 7.66 -17.46
C SER A 154 8.67 6.23 -17.10
N ALA A 155 7.38 5.99 -16.83
CA ALA A 155 6.85 4.69 -16.42
C ALA A 155 5.66 4.27 -17.29
N PRO A 156 5.87 3.95 -18.58
CA PRO A 156 4.79 3.52 -19.47
C PRO A 156 4.33 2.12 -19.12
N THR A 157 3.01 1.89 -19.11
CA THR A 157 2.40 0.55 -18.94
C THR A 157 1.94 -0.03 -20.27
N SER A 158 2.03 0.75 -21.36
CA SER A 158 1.73 0.31 -22.74
C SER A 158 2.63 1.04 -23.73
N SER A 159 2.67 0.55 -25.00
CA SER A 159 3.44 1.23 -26.03
C SER A 159 2.92 2.63 -26.32
N ASN A 160 3.82 3.59 -26.43
CA ASN A 160 3.51 4.97 -26.85
C ASN A 160 3.34 5.12 -28.38
N ASP A 161 3.62 4.09 -29.17
CA ASP A 161 3.53 4.13 -30.63
C ASP A 161 2.08 4.21 -31.11
N THR A 162 1.15 3.61 -30.36
CA THR A 162 -0.28 3.59 -30.72
C THR A 162 -1.09 4.59 -29.90
N ALA A 163 -2.16 5.12 -30.49
CA ALA A 163 -3.09 6.02 -29.78
C ALA A 163 -3.74 5.32 -28.58
N ALA A 164 -4.05 4.03 -28.71
CA ALA A 164 -4.62 3.22 -27.63
C ALA A 164 -3.62 3.04 -26.47
N GLY A 165 -2.36 2.74 -26.78
CA GLY A 165 -1.32 2.61 -25.74
C GLY A 165 -1.03 3.94 -25.03
N ARG A 166 -0.98 5.04 -25.78
CA ARG A 166 -0.86 6.38 -25.16
C ARG A 166 -2.04 6.69 -24.23
N ALA A 167 -3.27 6.32 -24.61
CA ALA A 167 -4.42 6.50 -23.73
C ALA A 167 -4.31 5.72 -22.42
N ILE A 168 -3.72 4.53 -22.45
CA ILE A 168 -3.42 3.71 -21.28
C ILE A 168 -2.36 4.38 -20.39
N ASN A 169 -1.34 5.00 -20.99
CA ASN A 169 -0.26 5.67 -20.26
C ASN A 169 -0.74 6.96 -19.56
N ARG A 170 -1.72 7.67 -20.11
CA ARG A 170 -2.35 8.85 -19.48
C ARG A 170 -3.23 8.43 -18.32
N ARG A 171 -2.67 8.21 -17.16
CA ARG A 171 -3.36 7.72 -15.96
C ARG A 171 -2.94 8.46 -14.70
N VAL A 172 -3.72 8.29 -13.66
CA VAL A 172 -3.34 8.62 -12.28
C VAL A 172 -3.41 7.34 -11.46
N GLU A 173 -2.39 7.08 -10.70
CA GLU A 173 -2.32 5.97 -9.75
C GLU A 173 -2.51 6.52 -8.35
N VAL A 174 -3.37 5.87 -7.57
CA VAL A 174 -3.60 6.21 -6.16
C VAL A 174 -3.27 4.99 -5.32
N THR A 175 -2.17 5.04 -4.59
CA THR A 175 -1.77 3.95 -3.68
C THR A 175 -2.25 4.29 -2.27
N ILE A 176 -3.05 3.39 -1.71
CA ILE A 176 -3.43 3.42 -0.29
C ILE A 176 -2.37 2.61 0.43
N LEU A 177 -1.64 3.29 1.32
CA LEU A 177 -0.49 2.72 2.01
C LEU A 177 -0.95 1.87 3.20
N ASP A 178 -0.32 0.69 3.37
CA ASP A 178 -0.52 -0.22 4.49
C ASP A 178 0.10 0.32 5.80
#